data_a47348e034876fd42b38998b0a6130b4
#
_entry.id   a47348e034876fd42b38998b0a6130b4
#
_cell.length_a   1.000
_cell.length_b   1.000
_cell.length_c   1.000
_cell.angle_alpha   90.00
_cell.angle_beta   90.00
_cell.angle_gamma   90.00
#
_symmetry.space_group_name_H-M   'P 1'
#
loop_
_entity.id
_entity.type
_entity.pdbx_description
1 polymer ?
#
loop_
_entity_poly.entity_id
_entity_poly.type
_entity_poly.pdbx_seq_one_letter_code
_entity_poly.pdbx_strand_id
1 'polypeptide(L)'
;MPTPGNILCLPHNPAAFSEMLEIVAALMQSGRYHPIFIFDGSGYDAAMQVCEQQGITYCITRKPSASNRSQPGDAGATKRPQRRSNASRIFSWVKKTFLVQLVLAWFQYALVWRRARRLLNTLNPQALLLIGDRHIGLETALVELANRRGIPSLIIPFALSDRDSAAVYRLAMPDWRRTYGMERWLNRMVVRLHPEWGFTQNGETLLWQPPAAVLAAAFWRMMPANPWVLGGGAGWVMAVESHHSKDNFILQGMSDEKITIAGKPRYDRAAKIWQQRVEARQHLCAEWGIDPEKKLLVCAVPQLGEHDLLPWDQHWAETEFLFSVFSDLLPHTNVVLSLHPKSNFAEYAPRAERYGLVIAHQSYDQLIPISDVFVAAYSSTVTLAIAAHIPVIVVDFHNFDYDFFNDVKGIIIVRQREKFVSTLQHILKDQAFYQQLVDGQARAAQFWARFDGKATQRILDLIGDLVTRGEEIRKLPPRERRTQLPPWSR
;
A
#
# COMPACT_ATOMS: atom_id res chain seq x y z
N MET A 1 -6.04 -31.11 20.75
CA MET A 1 -5.35 -29.84 20.55
C MET A 1 -6.33 -28.71 20.84
N PRO A 2 -5.93 -27.60 21.47
CA PRO A 2 -6.84 -26.46 21.64
C PRO A 2 -7.27 -25.95 20.26
N THR A 3 -8.50 -25.48 20.14
CA THR A 3 -9.01 -24.88 18.90
C THR A 3 -8.18 -23.66 18.52
N PRO A 4 -7.76 -23.53 17.24
CA PRO A 4 -6.97 -22.39 16.80
C PRO A 4 -7.70 -21.07 17.08
N GLY A 5 -6.95 -20.07 17.55
CA GLY A 5 -7.52 -18.75 17.83
C GLY A 5 -7.74 -17.94 16.55
N ASN A 6 -8.89 -17.27 16.43
CA ASN A 6 -9.21 -16.46 15.25
C ASN A 6 -8.36 -15.19 15.18
N ILE A 7 -7.79 -14.88 14.01
CA ILE A 7 -7.14 -13.61 13.68
C ILE A 7 -7.95 -12.95 12.56
N LEU A 8 -8.51 -11.76 12.81
CA LEU A 8 -9.24 -11.04 11.75
C LEU A 8 -8.28 -10.21 10.92
N CYS A 9 -8.26 -10.46 9.61
CA CYS A 9 -7.40 -9.81 8.64
C CYS A 9 -8.23 -8.83 7.81
N LEU A 10 -7.90 -7.53 7.86
CA LEU A 10 -8.62 -6.47 7.16
C LEU A 10 -7.75 -5.86 6.06
N PRO A 11 -7.83 -6.36 4.83
CA PRO A 11 -7.22 -5.71 3.66
C PRO A 11 -8.11 -4.55 3.23
N HIS A 12 -7.65 -3.32 3.39
CA HIS A 12 -8.41 -2.12 3.04
C HIS A 12 -8.78 -2.06 1.54
N ASN A 13 -8.01 -2.72 0.68
CA ASN A 13 -8.22 -2.81 -0.76
C ASN A 13 -7.63 -4.12 -1.33
N PRO A 14 -7.93 -4.47 -2.60
CA PRO A 14 -7.42 -5.71 -3.20
C PRO A 14 -5.87 -5.81 -3.28
N ALA A 15 -5.17 -4.68 -3.42
CA ALA A 15 -3.69 -4.70 -3.44
C ALA A 15 -3.13 -5.09 -2.06
N ALA A 16 -3.72 -4.58 -0.99
CA ALA A 16 -3.35 -4.92 0.38
C ALA A 16 -3.63 -6.39 0.74
N PHE A 17 -4.62 -7.01 0.10
CA PHE A 17 -4.90 -8.44 0.26
C PHE A 17 -3.70 -9.31 -0.14
N SER A 18 -3.06 -9.03 -1.28
CA SER A 18 -1.91 -9.81 -1.74
C SER A 18 -0.70 -9.72 -0.80
N GLU A 19 -0.51 -8.58 -0.13
CA GLU A 19 0.57 -8.42 0.85
C GLU A 19 0.30 -9.18 2.15
N MET A 20 -0.97 -9.36 2.52
CA MET A 20 -1.35 -10.13 3.72
C MET A 20 -1.31 -11.64 3.50
N LEU A 21 -1.37 -12.14 2.26
CA LEU A 21 -1.45 -13.57 1.96
C LEU A 21 -0.29 -14.37 2.53
N GLU A 22 0.95 -13.87 2.47
CA GLU A 22 2.11 -14.58 2.99
C GLU A 22 2.05 -14.76 4.51
N ILE A 23 1.56 -13.74 5.21
CA ILE A 23 1.35 -13.79 6.67
C ILE A 23 0.21 -14.76 6.99
N VAL A 24 -0.89 -14.70 6.24
CA VAL A 24 -2.05 -15.57 6.42
C VAL A 24 -1.68 -17.02 6.18
N ALA A 25 -0.92 -17.32 5.12
CA ALA A 25 -0.42 -18.66 4.85
C ALA A 25 0.47 -19.17 6.00
N ALA A 26 1.36 -18.34 6.53
CA ALA A 26 2.20 -18.70 7.66
C ALA A 26 1.40 -18.90 8.97
N LEU A 27 0.37 -18.08 9.22
CA LEU A 27 -0.55 -18.27 10.34
C LEU A 27 -1.26 -19.63 10.25
N MET A 28 -1.76 -20.01 9.07
CA MET A 28 -2.40 -21.30 8.84
C MET A 28 -1.42 -22.46 9.06
N GLN A 29 -0.22 -22.36 8.48
CA GLN A 29 0.83 -23.39 8.63
C GLN A 29 1.27 -23.59 10.08
N SER A 30 1.20 -22.54 10.90
CA SER A 30 1.53 -22.64 12.33
C SER A 30 0.58 -23.57 13.12
N GLY A 31 -0.64 -23.81 12.61
CA GLY A 31 -1.69 -24.56 13.28
C GLY A 31 -2.24 -23.90 14.57
N ARG A 32 -1.65 -22.78 15.00
CA ARG A 32 -2.03 -22.06 16.23
C ARG A 32 -3.16 -21.09 16.04
N TYR A 33 -3.30 -20.55 14.82
CA TYR A 33 -4.23 -19.49 14.48
C TYR A 33 -5.10 -19.85 13.28
N HIS A 34 -6.31 -19.32 13.28
CA HIS A 34 -7.26 -19.40 12.18
C HIS A 34 -7.49 -17.98 11.61
N PRO A 35 -6.78 -17.58 10.54
CA PRO A 35 -6.96 -16.28 9.93
C PRO A 35 -8.28 -16.20 9.16
N ILE A 36 -8.99 -15.08 9.28
CA ILE A 36 -10.27 -14.82 8.63
C ILE A 36 -10.20 -13.46 7.96
N PHE A 37 -10.29 -13.42 6.63
CA PHE A 37 -10.39 -12.15 5.91
C PHE A 37 -11.76 -11.52 6.07
N ILE A 38 -11.78 -10.20 6.28
CA ILE A 38 -12.99 -9.39 6.33
C ILE A 38 -13.01 -8.45 5.14
N PHE A 39 -13.87 -8.72 4.16
CA PHE A 39 -14.06 -7.88 2.98
C PHE A 39 -15.22 -6.91 3.19
N ASP A 40 -14.92 -5.60 3.23
CA ASP A 40 -15.93 -4.54 3.42
C ASP A 40 -16.05 -3.69 2.14
N GLY A 41 -16.89 -4.13 1.22
CA GLY A 41 -17.13 -3.40 -0.03
C GLY A 41 -17.14 -4.30 -1.26
N SER A 42 -16.91 -3.68 -2.43
CA SER A 42 -16.82 -4.34 -3.73
C SER A 42 -15.37 -4.45 -4.22
N GLY A 43 -15.14 -5.25 -5.26
CA GLY A 43 -13.83 -5.38 -5.90
C GLY A 43 -12.93 -6.47 -5.33
N TYR A 44 -13.45 -7.33 -4.46
CA TYR A 44 -12.72 -8.45 -3.88
C TYR A 44 -13.00 -9.79 -4.56
N ASP A 45 -13.64 -9.82 -5.74
CA ASP A 45 -14.03 -11.07 -6.42
C ASP A 45 -12.81 -11.98 -6.67
N ALA A 46 -11.71 -11.42 -7.17
CA ALA A 46 -10.46 -12.16 -7.36
C ALA A 46 -9.84 -12.62 -6.03
N ALA A 47 -9.90 -11.79 -4.98
CA ALA A 47 -9.40 -12.16 -3.65
C ALA A 47 -10.21 -13.30 -3.04
N MET A 48 -11.52 -13.31 -3.22
CA MET A 48 -12.39 -14.41 -2.78
C MET A 48 -12.07 -15.72 -3.51
N GLN A 49 -11.82 -15.69 -4.82
CA GLN A 49 -11.39 -16.88 -5.57
C GLN A 49 -10.07 -17.45 -5.03
N VAL A 50 -9.11 -16.58 -4.72
CA VAL A 50 -7.84 -17.01 -4.10
C VAL A 50 -8.09 -17.63 -2.72
N CYS A 51 -8.95 -17.05 -1.90
CA CYS A 51 -9.32 -17.62 -0.61
C CYS A 51 -9.92 -19.02 -0.76
N GLU A 52 -10.85 -19.21 -1.71
CA GLU A 52 -11.48 -20.50 -2.00
C GLU A 52 -10.46 -21.55 -2.46
N GLN A 53 -9.56 -21.18 -3.37
CA GLN A 53 -8.51 -22.06 -3.88
C GLN A 53 -7.52 -22.50 -2.78
N GLN A 54 -7.23 -21.61 -1.84
CA GLN A 54 -6.27 -21.87 -0.76
C GLN A 54 -6.90 -22.33 0.55
N GLY A 55 -8.23 -22.50 0.60
CA GLY A 55 -8.94 -22.91 1.83
C GLY A 55 -8.91 -21.85 2.93
N ILE A 56 -8.77 -20.57 2.59
CA ILE A 56 -8.74 -19.46 3.54
C ILE A 56 -10.17 -18.99 3.83
N THR A 57 -10.52 -18.91 5.10
CA THR A 57 -11.83 -18.42 5.53
C THR A 57 -11.97 -16.92 5.30
N TYR A 58 -13.13 -16.47 4.81
CA TYR A 58 -13.42 -15.05 4.64
C TYR A 58 -14.88 -14.71 4.98
N CYS A 59 -15.13 -13.43 5.24
CA CYS A 59 -16.44 -12.88 5.60
C CYS A 59 -16.71 -11.61 4.78
N ILE A 60 -17.87 -11.51 4.13
CA ILE A 60 -18.30 -10.32 3.37
C ILE A 60 -19.23 -9.51 4.25
N THR A 61 -18.89 -8.25 4.53
CA THR A 61 -19.70 -7.40 5.41
C THR A 61 -20.71 -6.54 4.66
N ARG A 62 -20.48 -6.25 3.37
CA ARG A 62 -21.42 -5.58 2.46
C ARG A 62 -21.53 -6.38 1.18
N LYS A 63 -22.76 -6.77 0.82
CA LYS A 63 -22.99 -7.31 -0.53
C LYS A 63 -22.73 -6.20 -1.57
N PRO A 64 -22.06 -6.51 -2.69
CA PRO A 64 -21.90 -5.57 -3.78
C PRO A 64 -23.28 -5.05 -4.20
N SER A 65 -23.46 -3.73 -4.26
CA SER A 65 -24.66 -3.14 -4.85
C SER A 65 -24.66 -3.47 -6.34
N ALA A 66 -25.74 -4.04 -6.85
CA ALA A 66 -25.90 -4.42 -8.25
C ALA A 66 -25.76 -3.23 -9.25
N SER A 67 -25.70 -2.00 -8.75
CA SER A 67 -25.59 -0.77 -9.55
C SER A 67 -24.17 -0.37 -9.97
N ASN A 68 -23.11 -1.05 -9.48
CA ASN A 68 -21.70 -0.70 -9.77
C ASN A 68 -20.96 -1.78 -10.58
N ARG A 69 -21.65 -2.55 -11.41
CA ARG A 69 -20.99 -3.27 -12.50
C ARG A 69 -20.81 -2.32 -13.69
N SER A 70 -19.89 -1.39 -13.60
CA SER A 70 -19.28 -0.77 -14.76
C SER A 70 -18.36 -1.82 -15.40
N GLN A 71 -18.80 -2.39 -16.51
CA GLN A 71 -17.94 -3.15 -17.41
C GLN A 71 -16.80 -2.22 -17.88
N PRO A 72 -15.55 -2.69 -17.95
CA PRO A 72 -14.50 -1.95 -18.66
C PRO A 72 -14.84 -2.01 -20.14
N GLY A 73 -15.32 -0.92 -20.72
CA GLY A 73 -15.64 -0.87 -22.14
C GLY A 73 -16.52 0.29 -22.63
N ASP A 74 -17.17 1.04 -21.77
CA ASP A 74 -18.06 2.13 -22.19
C ASP A 74 -17.53 3.53 -21.87
N ALA A 75 -16.35 3.87 -22.38
CA ALA A 75 -15.87 5.24 -22.46
C ALA A 75 -16.31 5.85 -23.80
N GLY A 76 -17.60 6.17 -23.96
CA GLY A 76 -18.08 6.75 -25.23
C GLY A 76 -19.54 7.22 -25.27
N ALA A 77 -20.34 6.91 -24.26
CA ALA A 77 -21.73 7.34 -24.26
C ALA A 77 -21.89 8.68 -23.51
N THR A 78 -21.98 9.76 -24.26
CA THR A 78 -22.44 11.07 -23.79
C THR A 78 -23.82 10.92 -23.13
N LYS A 79 -23.89 10.89 -21.80
CA LYS A 79 -25.14 10.91 -21.04
C LYS A 79 -25.88 12.21 -21.35
N ARG A 80 -26.95 12.13 -22.13
CA ARG A 80 -27.91 13.24 -22.30
C ARG A 80 -28.33 13.75 -20.91
N PRO A 81 -28.38 15.06 -20.68
CA PRO A 81 -28.82 15.61 -19.41
C PRO A 81 -30.30 15.28 -19.19
N GLN A 82 -30.59 14.31 -18.35
CA GLN A 82 -31.97 14.10 -17.89
C GLN A 82 -32.43 15.33 -17.11
N ARG A 83 -33.48 15.98 -17.54
CA ARG A 83 -34.17 17.07 -16.83
C ARG A 83 -34.60 16.55 -15.44
N ARG A 84 -33.80 16.84 -14.43
CA ARG A 84 -34.16 16.53 -13.03
C ARG A 84 -35.37 17.34 -12.63
N SER A 85 -36.41 16.70 -12.07
CA SER A 85 -37.61 17.34 -11.55
C SER A 85 -37.25 18.31 -10.41
N ASN A 86 -38.07 19.36 -10.19
CA ASN A 86 -37.86 20.32 -9.11
C ASN A 86 -37.81 19.65 -7.72
N ALA A 87 -38.55 18.57 -7.50
CA ALA A 87 -38.51 17.78 -6.29
C ALA A 87 -37.10 17.12 -6.08
N SER A 88 -36.45 16.67 -7.16
CA SER A 88 -35.09 16.11 -7.08
C SER A 88 -34.05 17.20 -6.78
N ARG A 89 -34.28 18.44 -7.19
CA ARG A 89 -33.38 19.57 -6.87
C ARG A 89 -33.51 19.99 -5.40
N ILE A 90 -34.75 20.12 -4.88
CA ILE A 90 -35.00 20.40 -3.46
C ILE A 90 -34.44 19.31 -2.57
N PHE A 91 -34.64 18.02 -2.91
CA PHE A 91 -34.10 16.89 -2.18
C PHE A 91 -32.56 16.84 -2.22
N SER A 92 -31.94 17.23 -3.33
CA SER A 92 -30.49 17.34 -3.43
C SER A 92 -29.94 18.52 -2.62
N TRP A 93 -30.66 19.62 -2.50
CA TRP A 93 -30.29 20.80 -1.71
C TRP A 93 -30.41 20.53 -0.20
N VAL A 94 -31.49 19.87 0.23
CA VAL A 94 -31.69 19.46 1.63
C VAL A 94 -30.57 18.48 2.07
N LYS A 95 -30.19 17.52 1.22
CA LYS A 95 -29.05 16.63 1.49
C LYS A 95 -27.69 17.34 1.62
N LYS A 96 -27.55 18.55 1.09
CA LYS A 96 -26.33 19.36 1.20
C LYS A 96 -26.27 20.18 2.49
N THR A 97 -27.36 20.26 3.27
CA THR A 97 -27.33 20.99 4.54
C THR A 97 -26.48 20.22 5.57
N PHE A 98 -25.69 20.93 6.34
CA PHE A 98 -24.76 20.34 7.31
C PHE A 98 -25.47 19.41 8.30
N LEU A 99 -26.61 19.83 8.86
CA LEU A 99 -27.35 19.03 9.83
C LEU A 99 -27.83 17.69 9.24
N VAL A 100 -28.34 17.70 8.01
CA VAL A 100 -28.78 16.47 7.34
C VAL A 100 -27.57 15.56 7.08
N GLN A 101 -26.44 16.10 6.64
CA GLN A 101 -25.22 15.34 6.46
C GLN A 101 -24.71 14.74 7.77
N LEU A 102 -24.78 15.50 8.87
CA LEU A 102 -24.38 15.04 10.19
C LEU A 102 -25.26 13.87 10.67
N VAL A 103 -26.57 14.00 10.54
CA VAL A 103 -27.52 12.93 10.91
C VAL A 103 -27.30 11.69 10.06
N LEU A 104 -27.14 11.84 8.74
CA LEU A 104 -26.88 10.71 7.84
C LEU A 104 -25.56 10.01 8.17
N ALA A 105 -24.50 10.78 8.40
CA ALA A 105 -23.19 10.25 8.80
C ALA A 105 -23.28 9.53 10.16
N TRP A 106 -24.00 10.11 11.11
CA TRP A 106 -24.22 9.49 12.42
C TRP A 106 -24.90 8.12 12.31
N PHE A 107 -26.02 8.03 11.55
CA PHE A 107 -26.68 6.74 11.31
C PHE A 107 -25.80 5.76 10.54
N GLN A 108 -25.07 6.23 9.54
CA GLN A 108 -24.12 5.38 8.81
C GLN A 108 -23.09 4.76 9.77
N TYR A 109 -22.49 5.56 10.65
CA TYR A 109 -21.50 5.06 11.60
C TYR A 109 -22.15 4.21 12.71
N ALA A 110 -23.39 4.45 13.09
CA ALA A 110 -24.13 3.55 13.98
C ALA A 110 -24.28 2.15 13.38
N LEU A 111 -24.55 2.05 12.08
CA LEU A 111 -24.64 0.76 11.37
C LEU A 111 -23.26 0.08 11.27
N VAL A 112 -22.21 0.85 11.00
CA VAL A 112 -20.81 0.34 10.98
C VAL A 112 -20.44 -0.20 12.36
N TRP A 113 -20.73 0.56 13.42
CA TRP A 113 -20.48 0.15 14.80
C TRP A 113 -21.18 -1.14 15.18
N ARG A 114 -22.48 -1.26 14.84
CA ARG A 114 -23.25 -2.49 15.05
C ARG A 114 -22.65 -3.67 14.32
N ARG A 115 -22.17 -3.47 13.09
CA ARG A 115 -21.53 -4.50 12.27
C ARG A 115 -20.21 -4.93 12.89
N ALA A 116 -19.34 -4.00 13.27
CA ALA A 116 -18.08 -4.28 13.95
C ALA A 116 -18.31 -5.07 15.25
N ARG A 117 -19.33 -4.66 16.05
CA ARG A 117 -19.69 -5.38 17.28
C ARG A 117 -20.17 -6.81 17.03
N ARG A 118 -20.96 -7.02 15.97
CA ARG A 118 -21.39 -8.39 15.56
C ARG A 118 -20.21 -9.25 15.17
N LEU A 119 -19.31 -8.76 14.33
CA LEU A 119 -18.10 -9.48 13.90
C LEU A 119 -17.26 -9.91 15.11
N LEU A 120 -16.98 -9.01 16.05
CA LEU A 120 -16.23 -9.33 17.25
C LEU A 120 -16.95 -10.33 18.16
N ASN A 121 -18.29 -10.29 18.22
CA ASN A 121 -19.07 -11.25 19.03
C ASN A 121 -19.12 -12.64 18.38
N THR A 122 -19.30 -12.69 17.05
CA THR A 122 -19.48 -13.98 16.34
C THR A 122 -18.14 -14.68 16.12
N LEU A 123 -17.09 -13.91 15.77
CA LEU A 123 -15.80 -14.48 15.41
C LEU A 123 -14.83 -14.55 16.59
N ASN A 124 -15.12 -13.86 17.70
CA ASN A 124 -14.33 -13.84 18.94
C ASN A 124 -12.81 -13.86 18.71
N PRO A 125 -12.24 -12.84 18.01
CA PRO A 125 -10.84 -12.87 17.62
C PRO A 125 -9.89 -12.70 18.82
N GLN A 126 -8.71 -13.28 18.67
CA GLN A 126 -7.60 -13.05 19.59
C GLN A 126 -6.81 -11.80 19.25
N ALA A 127 -6.71 -11.45 17.95
CA ALA A 127 -6.07 -10.23 17.46
C ALA A 127 -6.68 -9.75 16.13
N LEU A 128 -6.39 -8.49 15.78
CA LEU A 128 -6.69 -7.89 14.48
C LEU A 128 -5.39 -7.69 13.71
N LEU A 129 -5.37 -8.05 12.43
CA LEU A 129 -4.30 -7.74 11.49
C LEU A 129 -4.81 -6.72 10.48
N LEU A 130 -4.19 -5.55 10.43
CA LEU A 130 -4.64 -4.36 9.70
C LEU A 130 -3.55 -3.86 8.76
N ILE A 131 -3.95 -3.17 7.71
CA ILE A 131 -3.02 -2.42 6.84
C ILE A 131 -2.83 -0.99 7.34
N GLY A 132 -3.78 -0.48 8.09
CA GLY A 132 -3.76 0.84 8.71
C GLY A 132 -4.84 0.95 9.76
N ASP A 133 -4.96 2.12 10.39
CA ASP A 133 -5.97 2.40 11.42
C ASP A 133 -6.54 3.83 11.32
N ARG A 134 -6.39 4.46 10.15
CA ARG A 134 -6.82 5.86 9.92
C ARG A 134 -8.10 6.02 9.10
N HIS A 135 -8.57 4.96 8.44
CA HIS A 135 -9.76 5.03 7.59
C HIS A 135 -11.04 4.92 8.42
N ILE A 136 -11.79 6.02 8.49
CA ILE A 136 -13.03 6.07 9.25
C ILE A 136 -14.06 5.11 8.64
N GLY A 137 -14.38 4.06 9.36
CA GLY A 137 -15.28 3.00 8.88
C GLY A 137 -15.20 1.74 9.73
N LEU A 138 -15.31 0.58 9.07
CA LEU A 138 -15.29 -0.72 9.78
C LEU A 138 -13.97 -0.94 10.53
N GLU A 139 -12.85 -0.53 9.95
CA GLU A 139 -11.51 -0.64 10.53
C GLU A 139 -11.42 0.08 11.87
N THR A 140 -11.71 1.39 11.90
CA THR A 140 -11.63 2.18 13.15
C THR A 140 -12.65 1.75 14.19
N ALA A 141 -13.85 1.31 13.76
CA ALA A 141 -14.85 0.75 14.67
C ALA A 141 -14.40 -0.58 15.30
N LEU A 142 -13.77 -1.46 14.51
CA LEU A 142 -13.22 -2.72 15.03
C LEU A 142 -12.08 -2.47 16.00
N VAL A 143 -11.15 -1.55 15.68
CA VAL A 143 -10.03 -1.20 16.57
C VAL A 143 -10.53 -0.65 17.90
N GLU A 144 -11.46 0.32 17.89
CA GLU A 144 -12.02 0.89 19.14
C GLU A 144 -12.76 -0.17 19.99
N LEU A 145 -13.59 -1.01 19.36
CA LEU A 145 -14.31 -2.08 20.07
C LEU A 145 -13.37 -3.19 20.56
N ALA A 146 -12.31 -3.51 19.80
CA ALA A 146 -11.28 -4.46 20.18
C ALA A 146 -10.50 -3.96 21.40
N ASN A 147 -10.10 -2.68 21.40
CA ASN A 147 -9.41 -2.05 22.52
C ASN A 147 -10.24 -2.15 23.83
N ARG A 148 -11.54 -1.86 23.78
CA ARG A 148 -12.43 -2.02 24.95
C ARG A 148 -12.48 -3.46 25.50
N ARG A 149 -12.17 -4.45 24.67
CA ARG A 149 -12.16 -5.87 25.04
C ARG A 149 -10.78 -6.42 25.37
N GLY A 150 -9.71 -5.60 25.25
CA GLY A 150 -8.34 -6.06 25.39
C GLY A 150 -7.90 -6.97 24.24
N ILE A 151 -8.47 -6.79 23.04
CA ILE A 151 -8.06 -7.50 21.82
C ILE A 151 -7.01 -6.64 21.10
N PRO A 152 -5.78 -7.12 20.93
CA PRO A 152 -4.71 -6.37 20.30
C PRO A 152 -4.91 -6.22 18.79
N SER A 153 -4.23 -5.23 18.23
CA SER A 153 -4.16 -5.02 16.78
C SER A 153 -2.74 -4.79 16.32
N LEU A 154 -2.37 -5.43 15.23
CA LEU A 154 -1.10 -5.26 14.53
C LEU A 154 -1.37 -4.60 13.17
N ILE A 155 -0.66 -3.50 12.90
CA ILE A 155 -0.71 -2.78 11.62
C ILE A 155 0.52 -3.15 10.81
N ILE A 156 0.33 -3.55 9.56
CA ILE A 156 1.41 -3.85 8.61
C ILE A 156 1.20 -3.01 7.36
N PRO A 157 1.91 -1.89 7.19
CA PRO A 157 1.84 -1.08 5.99
C PRO A 157 2.23 -1.87 4.74
N PHE A 158 1.45 -1.76 3.67
CA PHE A 158 1.75 -2.45 2.43
C PHE A 158 2.51 -1.59 1.41
N ALA A 159 2.44 -0.26 1.55
CA ALA A 159 3.08 0.70 0.66
C ALA A 159 3.67 1.87 1.45
N LEU A 160 4.61 2.56 0.84
CA LEU A 160 5.08 3.85 1.33
C LEU A 160 3.88 4.79 1.42
N SER A 161 3.70 5.41 2.56
CA SER A 161 2.60 6.34 2.82
C SER A 161 3.12 7.53 3.59
N ASP A 162 2.89 8.71 3.04
CA ASP A 162 3.12 9.97 3.72
C ASP A 162 1.84 10.80 3.81
N ARG A 163 1.85 11.80 4.68
CA ARG A 163 0.72 12.70 4.89
C ARG A 163 0.52 13.65 3.72
N ASP A 164 1.61 14.01 3.03
CA ASP A 164 1.59 14.95 1.92
C ASP A 164 0.82 14.39 0.72
N SER A 165 1.05 13.12 0.37
CA SER A 165 0.29 12.42 -0.68
C SER A 165 -1.22 12.45 -0.44
N ALA A 166 -1.65 12.30 0.83
CA ALA A 166 -3.06 12.37 1.18
C ALA A 166 -3.66 13.78 1.01
N ALA A 167 -2.85 14.82 1.23
CA ALA A 167 -3.24 16.21 1.00
C ALA A 167 -3.28 16.55 -0.49
N VAL A 168 -2.26 16.14 -1.25
CA VAL A 168 -2.19 16.33 -2.71
C VAL A 168 -3.41 15.74 -3.41
N TYR A 169 -3.82 14.51 -3.03
CA TYR A 169 -5.03 13.89 -3.57
C TYR A 169 -6.29 14.76 -3.34
N ARG A 170 -6.43 15.38 -2.15
CA ARG A 170 -7.57 16.25 -1.85
C ARG A 170 -7.51 17.57 -2.60
N LEU A 171 -6.31 18.14 -2.77
CA LEU A 171 -6.08 19.37 -3.54
C LEU A 171 -6.41 19.19 -5.03
N ALA A 172 -6.22 18.00 -5.57
CA ALA A 172 -6.57 17.67 -6.96
C ALA A 172 -8.07 17.50 -7.19
N MET A 173 -8.90 17.38 -6.12
CA MET A 173 -10.34 17.20 -6.27
C MET A 173 -11.06 18.53 -6.61
N PRO A 174 -12.07 18.51 -7.51
CA PRO A 174 -12.94 19.65 -7.72
C PRO A 174 -13.61 20.09 -6.40
N ASP A 175 -13.73 21.40 -6.20
CA ASP A 175 -14.36 21.99 -5.00
C ASP A 175 -13.71 21.62 -3.65
N TRP A 176 -12.43 21.21 -3.65
CA TRP A 176 -11.71 20.82 -2.42
C TRP A 176 -11.73 21.91 -1.34
N ARG A 177 -11.59 23.19 -1.71
CA ARG A 177 -11.67 24.35 -0.79
C ARG A 177 -12.98 24.37 -0.03
N ARG A 178 -14.10 24.15 -0.72
CA ARG A 178 -15.43 24.09 -0.10
C ARG A 178 -15.64 22.87 0.79
N THR A 179 -14.96 21.77 0.49
CA THR A 179 -15.14 20.49 1.17
C THR A 179 -14.14 20.31 2.31
N TYR A 180 -12.87 20.52 2.05
CA TYR A 180 -11.76 20.24 2.98
C TYR A 180 -11.02 21.48 3.46
N GLY A 181 -11.05 22.60 2.70
CA GLY A 181 -10.30 23.81 2.97
C GLY A 181 -10.92 24.72 4.02
N MET A 182 -10.11 25.66 4.51
CA MET A 182 -10.50 26.62 5.57
C MET A 182 -11.43 27.75 5.09
N GLU A 183 -11.81 27.79 3.82
CA GLU A 183 -12.85 28.70 3.35
C GLU A 183 -14.20 28.47 4.06
N ARG A 184 -14.47 27.23 4.41
CA ARG A 184 -15.67 26.86 5.15
C ARG A 184 -15.48 27.11 6.64
N TRP A 185 -16.31 27.95 7.24
CA TRP A 185 -16.22 28.31 8.66
C TRP A 185 -16.28 27.10 9.61
N LEU A 186 -17.08 26.05 9.25
CA LEU A 186 -17.17 24.81 10.01
C LEU A 186 -15.83 24.07 10.04
N ASN A 187 -15.09 24.05 8.93
CA ASN A 187 -13.77 23.42 8.89
C ASN A 187 -12.79 24.16 9.81
N ARG A 188 -12.82 25.53 9.76
CA ARG A 188 -12.00 26.37 10.68
C ARG A 188 -12.32 26.08 12.14
N MET A 189 -13.59 25.94 12.49
CA MET A 189 -14.01 25.64 13.87
C MET A 189 -13.50 24.25 14.30
N VAL A 190 -13.68 23.24 13.47
CA VAL A 190 -13.22 21.87 13.79
C VAL A 190 -11.70 21.80 13.92
N VAL A 191 -10.94 22.41 13.01
CA VAL A 191 -9.46 22.41 13.09
C VAL A 191 -8.99 23.23 14.29
N ARG A 192 -9.69 24.29 14.69
CA ARG A 192 -9.37 25.05 15.90
C ARG A 192 -9.54 24.22 17.18
N LEU A 193 -10.56 23.34 17.23
CA LEU A 193 -10.83 22.46 18.36
C LEU A 193 -9.96 21.19 18.34
N HIS A 194 -9.60 20.73 17.15
CA HIS A 194 -8.85 19.50 16.88
C HIS A 194 -7.76 19.77 15.83
N PRO A 195 -6.67 20.45 16.20
CA PRO A 195 -5.59 20.80 15.25
C PRO A 195 -5.00 19.59 14.53
N GLU A 196 -4.94 18.43 15.19
CA GLU A 196 -4.43 17.17 14.67
C GLU A 196 -5.25 16.59 13.50
N TRP A 197 -6.51 17.04 13.35
CA TRP A 197 -7.36 16.62 12.21
C TRP A 197 -7.18 17.50 10.98
N GLY A 198 -6.46 18.62 11.14
CA GLY A 198 -6.05 19.51 10.06
C GLY A 198 -4.61 19.21 9.60
N PHE A 199 -4.33 19.55 8.34
CA PHE A 199 -2.98 19.50 7.78
C PHE A 199 -2.78 20.61 6.78
N THR A 200 -1.62 21.26 6.82
CA THR A 200 -1.26 22.35 5.91
C THR A 200 -0.27 21.86 4.86
N GLN A 201 -0.66 21.95 3.59
CA GLN A 201 0.15 21.60 2.43
C GLN A 201 0.15 22.78 1.45
N ASN A 202 1.31 23.22 1.00
CA ASN A 202 1.49 24.34 0.06
C ASN A 202 0.77 25.62 0.50
N GLY A 203 0.77 25.93 1.80
CA GLY A 203 0.09 27.09 2.37
C GLY A 203 -1.43 26.94 2.55
N GLU A 204 -2.00 25.80 2.15
CA GLU A 204 -3.43 25.52 2.29
C GLU A 204 -3.67 24.52 3.42
N THR A 205 -4.56 24.88 4.36
CA THR A 205 -4.96 23.97 5.46
C THR A 205 -6.19 23.19 5.07
N LEU A 206 -6.15 21.88 5.27
CA LEU A 206 -7.21 20.94 4.93
C LEU A 206 -7.69 20.21 6.18
N LEU A 207 -9.00 19.97 6.28
CA LEU A 207 -9.57 19.03 7.25
C LEU A 207 -9.56 17.62 6.64
N TRP A 208 -9.32 16.58 7.46
CA TRP A 208 -9.20 15.19 6.99
C TRP A 208 -10.42 14.69 6.20
N GLN A 209 -11.63 14.96 6.68
CA GLN A 209 -12.90 14.60 6.05
C GLN A 209 -13.89 15.76 6.20
N PRO A 210 -15.02 15.80 5.46
CA PRO A 210 -16.03 16.82 5.66
C PRO A 210 -16.48 16.92 7.13
N PRO A 211 -16.79 18.12 7.65
CA PRO A 211 -17.02 18.34 9.08
C PRO A 211 -18.13 17.46 9.66
N ALA A 212 -19.18 17.19 8.90
CA ALA A 212 -20.26 16.29 9.33
C ALA A 212 -19.74 14.85 9.57
N ALA A 213 -18.83 14.37 8.73
CA ALA A 213 -18.26 13.03 8.85
C ALA A 213 -17.30 12.93 10.05
N VAL A 214 -16.38 13.90 10.22
CA VAL A 214 -15.43 13.87 11.37
C VAL A 214 -16.15 14.01 12.70
N LEU A 215 -17.18 14.88 12.81
CA LEU A 215 -17.93 15.05 14.05
C LEU A 215 -18.79 13.82 14.39
N ALA A 216 -19.44 13.22 13.39
CA ALA A 216 -20.15 11.95 13.59
C ALA A 216 -19.20 10.80 13.97
N ALA A 217 -18.02 10.72 13.33
CA ALA A 217 -17.00 9.72 13.68
C ALA A 217 -16.45 9.93 15.09
N ALA A 218 -16.20 11.18 15.49
CA ALA A 218 -15.75 11.52 16.84
C ALA A 218 -16.76 11.10 17.90
N PHE A 219 -18.07 11.34 17.65
CA PHE A 219 -19.13 10.87 18.54
C PHE A 219 -19.07 9.36 18.79
N TRP A 220 -18.84 8.57 17.75
CA TRP A 220 -18.69 7.11 17.82
C TRP A 220 -17.29 6.66 18.22
N ARG A 221 -16.36 7.58 18.56
CA ARG A 221 -14.95 7.28 18.88
C ARG A 221 -14.23 6.53 17.76
N MET A 222 -14.62 6.80 16.53
CA MET A 222 -14.02 6.23 15.32
C MET A 222 -13.04 7.17 14.65
N MET A 223 -12.90 8.41 15.16
CA MET A 223 -11.97 9.39 14.62
C MET A 223 -10.55 9.05 15.12
N PRO A 224 -9.58 8.83 14.22
CA PRO A 224 -8.18 8.62 14.60
C PRO A 224 -7.60 9.86 15.29
N ALA A 225 -6.64 9.66 16.19
CA ALA A 225 -5.96 10.77 16.85
C ALA A 225 -5.23 11.66 15.82
N ASN A 226 -4.49 11.04 14.90
CA ASN A 226 -3.90 11.72 13.75
C ASN A 226 -4.27 10.99 12.45
N PRO A 227 -5.33 11.42 11.74
CA PRO A 227 -5.79 10.74 10.53
C PRO A 227 -4.88 10.92 9.32
N TRP A 228 -3.96 11.89 9.35
CA TRP A 228 -3.04 12.17 8.26
C TRP A 228 -1.90 11.16 8.18
N VAL A 229 -1.60 10.47 9.27
CA VAL A 229 -0.53 9.48 9.36
C VAL A 229 -1.10 8.07 9.36
N LEU A 230 -0.57 7.17 8.54
CA LEU A 230 -0.89 5.76 8.62
C LEU A 230 -0.39 5.22 9.96
N GLY A 231 -1.24 4.56 10.72
CA GLY A 231 -0.91 4.18 12.09
C GLY A 231 -1.19 5.28 13.14
N GLY A 232 -1.69 6.47 12.73
CA GLY A 232 -2.05 7.56 13.65
C GLY A 232 -3.35 7.35 14.41
N GLY A 233 -3.98 6.20 14.31
CA GLY A 233 -5.16 5.80 15.06
C GLY A 233 -4.83 5.02 16.35
N ALA A 234 -5.79 4.21 16.81
CA ALA A 234 -5.75 3.52 18.10
C ALA A 234 -5.22 2.08 18.05
N GLY A 235 -4.60 1.64 16.94
CA GLY A 235 -3.95 0.33 16.83
C GLY A 235 -2.77 0.18 17.80
N TRP A 236 -2.50 -1.04 18.28
CA TRP A 236 -1.50 -1.25 19.35
C TRP A 236 -0.06 -1.13 18.86
N VAL A 237 0.28 -1.84 17.79
CA VAL A 237 1.64 -1.91 17.25
C VAL A 237 1.60 -1.78 15.74
N MET A 238 2.62 -1.17 15.19
CA MET A 238 2.86 -1.08 13.76
C MET A 238 4.19 -1.76 13.42
N ALA A 239 4.15 -2.79 12.58
CA ALA A 239 5.33 -3.48 12.08
C ALA A 239 5.75 -2.88 10.75
N VAL A 240 6.92 -2.26 10.70
CA VAL A 240 7.45 -1.60 9.50
C VAL A 240 8.61 -2.39 8.89
N GLU A 241 8.92 -2.09 7.64
CA GLU A 241 9.91 -2.84 6.86
C GLU A 241 11.36 -2.50 7.20
N SER A 242 11.64 -1.27 7.71
CA SER A 242 13.02 -0.77 7.81
C SER A 242 13.18 0.35 8.84
N HIS A 243 14.42 0.72 9.13
CA HIS A 243 14.76 1.92 9.91
C HIS A 243 14.28 3.19 9.21
N HIS A 244 14.48 3.31 7.90
CA HIS A 244 13.96 4.42 7.10
C HIS A 244 12.44 4.60 7.29
N SER A 245 11.66 3.52 7.17
CA SER A 245 10.22 3.58 7.38
C SER A 245 9.86 3.98 8.80
N LYS A 246 10.57 3.46 9.81
CA LYS A 246 10.38 3.83 11.22
C LYS A 246 10.62 5.32 11.43
N ASP A 247 11.77 5.83 11.00
CA ASP A 247 12.14 7.24 11.17
C ASP A 247 11.15 8.16 10.44
N ASN A 248 10.71 7.78 9.24
CA ASN A 248 9.70 8.54 8.51
C ASN A 248 8.37 8.63 9.27
N PHE A 249 7.89 7.55 9.90
CA PHE A 249 6.67 7.60 10.70
C PHE A 249 6.84 8.41 12.00
N ILE A 250 8.03 8.37 12.63
CA ILE A 250 8.35 9.20 13.79
C ILE A 250 8.36 10.70 13.40
N LEU A 251 8.95 11.04 12.26
CA LEU A 251 8.95 12.41 11.73
C LEU A 251 7.52 12.92 11.43
N GLN A 252 6.61 12.01 11.09
CA GLN A 252 5.20 12.32 10.90
C GLN A 252 4.41 12.44 12.22
N GLY A 253 5.05 12.23 13.38
CA GLY A 253 4.46 12.40 14.71
C GLY A 253 3.97 11.10 15.37
N MET A 254 4.35 9.91 14.87
CA MET A 254 4.07 8.67 15.59
C MET A 254 5.01 8.46 16.78
N SER A 255 4.50 7.78 17.81
CA SER A 255 5.34 7.34 18.94
C SER A 255 6.28 6.24 18.50
N ASP A 256 7.55 6.35 18.87
CA ASP A 256 8.58 5.32 18.65
C ASP A 256 8.17 3.95 19.21
N GLU A 257 7.57 3.96 20.40
CA GLU A 257 7.11 2.74 21.09
C GLU A 257 6.01 1.98 20.33
N LYS A 258 5.28 2.66 19.44
CA LYS A 258 4.26 2.03 18.59
C LYS A 258 4.85 1.24 17.44
N ILE A 259 6.12 1.50 17.08
CA ILE A 259 6.72 1.02 15.82
C ILE A 259 7.78 -0.06 16.09
N THR A 260 7.61 -1.21 15.44
CA THR A 260 8.58 -2.33 15.47
C THR A 260 9.10 -2.60 14.07
N ILE A 261 10.41 -2.77 13.90
CA ILE A 261 11.01 -3.12 12.61
C ILE A 261 10.95 -4.66 12.44
N ALA A 262 10.02 -5.12 11.64
CA ALA A 262 9.84 -6.55 11.34
C ALA A 262 10.50 -6.98 10.02
N GLY A 263 10.64 -6.07 9.07
CA GLY A 263 10.91 -6.38 7.67
C GLY A 263 9.61 -6.54 6.88
N LYS A 264 9.73 -6.79 5.57
CA LYS A 264 8.59 -7.00 4.69
C LYS A 264 8.45 -8.50 4.34
N PRO A 265 7.32 -9.17 4.64
CA PRO A 265 7.14 -10.61 4.40
C PRO A 265 7.50 -11.05 2.98
N ARG A 266 7.06 -10.30 1.97
CA ARG A 266 7.40 -10.57 0.56
C ARG A 266 8.92 -10.58 0.30
N TYR A 267 9.71 -9.88 1.10
CA TYR A 267 11.17 -9.90 0.97
C TYR A 267 11.79 -11.19 1.49
N ASP A 268 11.09 -12.02 2.25
CA ASP A 268 11.61 -13.33 2.68
C ASP A 268 11.82 -14.27 1.49
N ARG A 269 10.90 -14.25 0.51
CA ARG A 269 11.05 -14.99 -0.75
C ARG A 269 12.20 -14.41 -1.58
N ALA A 270 12.22 -13.10 -1.73
CA ALA A 270 13.28 -12.40 -2.46
C ALA A 270 14.67 -12.66 -1.87
N ALA A 271 14.79 -12.69 -0.53
CA ALA A 271 16.05 -13.00 0.16
C ALA A 271 16.54 -14.43 -0.12
N LYS A 272 15.63 -15.40 -0.15
CA LYS A 272 15.98 -16.80 -0.53
C LYS A 272 16.48 -16.87 -1.98
N ILE A 273 15.79 -16.21 -2.90
CA ILE A 273 16.19 -16.15 -4.31
C ILE A 273 17.55 -15.46 -4.44
N TRP A 274 17.77 -14.37 -3.72
CA TRP A 274 19.05 -13.66 -3.74
C TRP A 274 20.21 -14.51 -3.22
N GLN A 275 20.00 -15.32 -2.18
CA GLN A 275 20.99 -16.29 -1.69
C GLN A 275 21.32 -17.39 -2.70
N GLN A 276 20.38 -17.74 -3.56
CA GLN A 276 20.49 -18.77 -4.61
C GLN A 276 20.41 -18.14 -6.01
N ARG A 277 20.93 -16.89 -6.15
CA ARG A 277 20.68 -16.08 -7.36
C ARG A 277 21.21 -16.73 -8.65
N VAL A 278 22.31 -17.49 -8.56
CA VAL A 278 22.92 -18.13 -9.74
C VAL A 278 21.97 -19.18 -10.31
N GLU A 279 21.51 -20.11 -9.46
CA GLU A 279 20.59 -21.17 -9.85
C GLU A 279 19.24 -20.62 -10.28
N ALA A 280 18.71 -19.64 -9.54
CA ALA A 280 17.44 -19.00 -9.85
C ALA A 280 17.51 -18.27 -11.20
N ARG A 281 18.62 -17.58 -11.48
CA ARG A 281 18.86 -16.90 -12.76
C ARG A 281 18.97 -17.91 -13.90
N GLN A 282 19.75 -18.98 -13.75
CA GLN A 282 19.87 -20.03 -14.78
C GLN A 282 18.50 -20.62 -15.13
N HIS A 283 17.69 -20.94 -14.12
CA HIS A 283 16.34 -21.47 -14.32
C HIS A 283 15.45 -20.51 -15.11
N LEU A 284 15.35 -19.25 -14.67
CA LEU A 284 14.47 -18.26 -15.31
C LEU A 284 14.98 -17.85 -16.70
N CYS A 285 16.30 -17.72 -16.90
CA CYS A 285 16.86 -17.44 -18.22
C CYS A 285 16.58 -18.60 -19.22
N ALA A 286 16.63 -19.84 -18.76
CA ALA A 286 16.26 -20.99 -19.58
C ALA A 286 14.77 -20.98 -19.94
N GLU A 287 13.88 -20.61 -19.02
CA GLU A 287 12.44 -20.45 -19.27
C GLU A 287 12.18 -19.37 -20.35
N TRP A 288 12.93 -18.27 -20.31
CA TRP A 288 12.79 -17.16 -21.26
C TRP A 288 13.59 -17.37 -22.56
N GLY A 289 14.41 -18.41 -22.67
CA GLY A 289 15.25 -18.66 -23.83
C GLY A 289 16.36 -17.63 -24.02
N ILE A 290 16.90 -17.06 -22.94
CA ILE A 290 17.97 -16.07 -22.92
C ILE A 290 19.25 -16.60 -22.22
N ASP A 291 20.40 -16.01 -22.57
CA ASP A 291 21.71 -16.44 -22.07
C ASP A 291 21.95 -16.01 -20.61
N PRO A 292 22.08 -16.93 -19.65
CA PRO A 292 22.29 -16.58 -18.24
C PRO A 292 23.63 -15.88 -17.96
N GLU A 293 24.63 -15.98 -18.83
CA GLU A 293 25.95 -15.39 -18.65
C GLU A 293 25.99 -13.89 -19.01
N LYS A 294 25.06 -13.42 -19.85
CA LYS A 294 24.95 -11.98 -20.15
C LYS A 294 24.38 -11.23 -18.96
N LYS A 295 24.82 -10.00 -18.73
CA LYS A 295 24.20 -9.11 -17.72
C LYS A 295 22.69 -9.06 -17.92
N LEU A 296 21.94 -9.06 -16.83
CA LEU A 296 20.47 -9.04 -16.83
C LEU A 296 19.96 -7.68 -16.33
N LEU A 297 19.31 -6.95 -17.20
CA LEU A 297 18.56 -5.73 -16.88
C LEU A 297 17.08 -6.11 -16.70
N VAL A 298 16.52 -5.74 -15.55
CA VAL A 298 15.07 -5.83 -15.32
C VAL A 298 14.48 -4.43 -15.30
N CYS A 299 13.44 -4.21 -16.10
CA CYS A 299 12.71 -2.95 -16.13
C CYS A 299 11.29 -3.13 -15.59
N ALA A 300 10.97 -2.43 -14.51
CA ALA A 300 9.58 -2.21 -14.13
C ALA A 300 9.02 -1.12 -15.04
N VAL A 301 8.23 -1.52 -16.03
CA VAL A 301 7.70 -0.60 -17.05
C VAL A 301 6.87 0.50 -16.38
N PRO A 302 7.17 1.80 -16.66
CA PRO A 302 6.45 2.93 -16.06
C PRO A 302 4.95 2.90 -16.37
N GLN A 303 4.10 3.13 -15.35
CA GLN A 303 2.63 3.10 -15.48
C GLN A 303 2.05 4.52 -15.56
N LEU A 304 2.60 5.35 -16.41
CA LEU A 304 2.23 6.76 -16.44
C LEU A 304 0.81 7.01 -16.98
N GLY A 305 0.36 6.17 -17.92
CA GLY A 305 -1.01 6.20 -18.43
C GLY A 305 -2.02 5.59 -17.45
N GLU A 306 -1.71 4.44 -16.87
CA GLU A 306 -2.59 3.72 -15.91
C GLU A 306 -2.82 4.50 -14.61
N HIS A 307 -1.93 5.42 -14.30
CA HIS A 307 -2.04 6.28 -13.11
C HIS A 307 -2.52 7.71 -13.43
N ASP A 308 -2.98 7.95 -14.67
CA ASP A 308 -3.43 9.26 -15.14
C ASP A 308 -2.36 10.38 -15.00
N LEU A 309 -1.08 10.01 -14.99
CA LEU A 309 0.04 10.96 -14.91
C LEU A 309 0.37 11.56 -16.28
N LEU A 310 0.16 10.80 -17.35
CA LEU A 310 0.31 11.21 -18.74
C LEU A 310 -0.88 10.80 -19.60
N PRO A 311 -1.20 11.54 -20.67
CA PRO A 311 -2.03 11.06 -21.76
C PRO A 311 -1.46 9.76 -22.35
N TRP A 312 -2.34 8.87 -22.83
CA TRP A 312 -1.94 7.56 -23.33
C TRP A 312 -1.01 7.60 -24.55
N ASP A 313 -1.14 8.59 -25.41
CA ASP A 313 -0.23 8.80 -26.54
C ASP A 313 1.20 9.11 -26.08
N GLN A 314 1.35 9.95 -25.06
CA GLN A 314 2.65 10.27 -24.47
C GLN A 314 3.23 9.09 -23.68
N HIS A 315 2.37 8.36 -22.93
CA HIS A 315 2.78 7.12 -22.27
C HIS A 315 3.35 6.10 -23.24
N TRP A 316 2.66 5.86 -24.38
CA TRP A 316 3.17 4.93 -25.37
C TRP A 316 4.44 5.43 -26.05
N ALA A 317 4.55 6.72 -26.36
CA ALA A 317 5.77 7.29 -26.91
C ALA A 317 6.99 7.11 -25.98
N GLU A 318 6.79 7.22 -24.66
CA GLU A 318 7.84 6.95 -23.69
C GLU A 318 8.18 5.48 -23.55
N THR A 319 7.16 4.63 -23.53
CA THR A 319 7.34 3.16 -23.49
C THR A 319 8.11 2.69 -24.73
N GLU A 320 7.74 3.14 -25.92
CA GLU A 320 8.42 2.80 -27.19
C GLU A 320 9.87 3.31 -27.20
N PHE A 321 10.13 4.50 -26.65
CA PHE A 321 11.49 4.99 -26.48
C PHE A 321 12.34 4.06 -25.60
N LEU A 322 11.84 3.67 -24.42
CA LEU A 322 12.54 2.73 -23.54
C LEU A 322 12.78 1.39 -24.24
N PHE A 323 11.78 0.85 -24.92
CA PHE A 323 11.89 -0.43 -25.61
C PHE A 323 12.90 -0.37 -26.76
N SER A 324 12.95 0.73 -27.50
CA SER A 324 13.98 0.94 -28.54
C SER A 324 15.39 0.92 -27.94
N VAL A 325 15.62 1.66 -26.84
CA VAL A 325 16.94 1.68 -26.16
C VAL A 325 17.30 0.27 -25.66
N PHE A 326 16.34 -0.46 -25.10
CA PHE A 326 16.58 -1.81 -24.60
C PHE A 326 16.88 -2.80 -25.75
N SER A 327 16.21 -2.67 -26.90
CA SER A 327 16.49 -3.49 -28.07
C SER A 327 17.93 -3.35 -28.56
N ASP A 328 18.48 -2.14 -28.52
CA ASP A 328 19.88 -1.88 -28.89
C ASP A 328 20.90 -2.55 -27.95
N LEU A 329 20.48 -2.94 -26.75
CA LEU A 329 21.34 -3.63 -25.78
C LEU A 329 21.37 -5.15 -25.93
N LEU A 330 20.37 -5.76 -26.58
CA LEU A 330 20.17 -7.22 -26.62
C LEU A 330 21.39 -8.03 -27.14
N PRO A 331 22.23 -7.51 -28.05
CA PRO A 331 23.44 -8.24 -28.44
C PRO A 331 24.37 -8.57 -27.25
N HIS A 332 24.39 -7.73 -26.19
CA HIS A 332 25.34 -7.84 -25.10
C HIS A 332 24.69 -7.94 -23.70
N THR A 333 23.40 -7.72 -23.59
CA THR A 333 22.67 -7.65 -22.30
C THR A 333 21.30 -8.24 -22.47
N ASN A 334 20.89 -9.09 -21.53
CA ASN A 334 19.52 -9.55 -21.46
C ASN A 334 18.63 -8.44 -20.90
N VAL A 335 17.44 -8.25 -21.47
CA VAL A 335 16.45 -7.31 -20.94
C VAL A 335 15.14 -8.03 -20.71
N VAL A 336 14.62 -7.90 -19.50
CA VAL A 336 13.34 -8.48 -19.09
C VAL A 336 12.43 -7.40 -18.54
N LEU A 337 11.23 -7.33 -19.08
CA LEU A 337 10.20 -6.38 -18.68
C LEU A 337 9.30 -6.96 -17.59
N SER A 338 9.07 -6.19 -16.54
CA SER A 338 8.09 -6.48 -15.49
C SER A 338 6.92 -5.52 -15.61
N LEU A 339 5.74 -6.04 -15.92
CA LEU A 339 4.53 -5.23 -15.97
C LEU A 339 3.87 -5.13 -14.59
N HIS A 340 3.22 -4.01 -14.36
CA HIS A 340 2.40 -3.84 -13.17
C HIS A 340 1.09 -4.66 -13.27
N PRO A 341 0.52 -5.12 -12.16
CA PRO A 341 -0.75 -5.86 -12.19
C PRO A 341 -1.96 -5.13 -12.81
N LYS A 342 -1.88 -3.80 -12.92
CA LYS A 342 -2.91 -3.00 -13.60
C LYS A 342 -2.68 -2.86 -15.11
N SER A 343 -1.47 -3.12 -15.60
CA SER A 343 -1.14 -2.98 -17.02
C SER A 343 -1.78 -4.11 -17.82
N ASN A 344 -2.37 -3.75 -18.95
CA ASN A 344 -2.99 -4.71 -19.84
C ASN A 344 -1.93 -5.45 -20.67
N PHE A 345 -1.63 -6.70 -20.32
CA PHE A 345 -0.63 -7.52 -21.02
C PHE A 345 -0.85 -7.54 -22.55
N ALA A 346 -2.10 -7.62 -23.02
CA ALA A 346 -2.41 -7.67 -24.44
C ALA A 346 -2.02 -6.40 -25.21
N GLU A 347 -1.86 -5.28 -24.55
CA GLU A 347 -1.41 -4.02 -25.16
C GLU A 347 0.11 -3.90 -25.19
N TYR A 348 0.81 -4.42 -24.17
CA TYR A 348 2.27 -4.37 -24.06
C TYR A 348 2.97 -5.50 -24.88
N ALA A 349 2.41 -6.70 -24.91
CA ALA A 349 3.06 -7.85 -25.53
C ALA A 349 3.42 -7.65 -27.01
N PRO A 350 2.52 -7.14 -27.90
CA PRO A 350 2.88 -6.92 -29.30
C PRO A 350 3.96 -5.85 -29.48
N ARG A 351 4.01 -4.87 -28.55
CA ARG A 351 5.06 -3.83 -28.57
C ARG A 351 6.40 -4.40 -28.15
N ALA A 352 6.45 -5.14 -27.05
CA ALA A 352 7.68 -5.78 -26.59
C ALA A 352 8.25 -6.76 -27.63
N GLU A 353 7.41 -7.57 -28.25
CA GLU A 353 7.77 -8.53 -29.31
C GLU A 353 8.44 -7.83 -30.49
N ARG A 354 7.92 -6.66 -30.91
CA ARG A 354 8.50 -5.87 -32.02
C ARG A 354 9.96 -5.49 -31.75
N TYR A 355 10.33 -5.29 -30.48
CA TYR A 355 11.68 -4.95 -30.04
C TYR A 355 12.50 -6.16 -29.58
N GLY A 356 11.98 -7.39 -29.70
CA GLY A 356 12.65 -8.60 -29.23
C GLY A 356 12.78 -8.73 -27.72
N LEU A 357 11.92 -8.03 -26.95
CA LEU A 357 11.99 -7.97 -25.50
C LEU A 357 11.08 -9.02 -24.84
N VAL A 358 11.56 -9.59 -23.75
CA VAL A 358 10.81 -10.57 -22.94
C VAL A 358 9.98 -9.85 -21.86
N ILE A 359 8.69 -10.19 -21.79
CA ILE A 359 7.84 -9.81 -20.64
C ILE A 359 7.77 -11.00 -19.69
N ALA A 360 8.25 -10.84 -18.47
CA ALA A 360 8.16 -11.87 -17.45
C ALA A 360 6.77 -11.96 -16.83
N HIS A 361 6.31 -13.17 -16.54
CA HIS A 361 5.11 -13.43 -15.74
C HIS A 361 5.41 -13.46 -14.23
N GLN A 362 6.67 -13.61 -13.87
CA GLN A 362 7.14 -13.61 -12.50
C GLN A 362 7.00 -12.23 -11.86
N SER A 363 6.74 -12.21 -10.57
CA SER A 363 6.63 -10.96 -9.81
C SER A 363 8.00 -10.32 -9.53
N TYR A 364 8.01 -9.03 -9.28
CA TYR A 364 9.24 -8.23 -9.06
C TYR A 364 10.18 -8.80 -7.99
N ASP A 365 9.64 -9.46 -6.96
CA ASP A 365 10.40 -10.09 -5.89
C ASP A 365 11.13 -11.38 -6.32
N GLN A 366 10.80 -11.92 -7.48
CA GLN A 366 11.54 -12.99 -8.14
C GLN A 366 12.56 -12.44 -9.14
N LEU A 367 12.28 -11.31 -9.78
CA LEU A 367 13.07 -10.74 -10.87
C LEU A 367 14.23 -9.88 -10.36
N ILE A 368 13.95 -8.96 -9.41
CA ILE A 368 14.97 -8.02 -8.91
C ILE A 368 16.18 -8.77 -8.31
N PRO A 369 16.02 -9.79 -7.45
CA PRO A 369 17.17 -10.47 -6.84
C PRO A 369 18.15 -11.12 -7.82
N ILE A 370 17.72 -11.48 -9.02
CA ILE A 370 18.56 -12.09 -10.04
C ILE A 370 19.13 -11.11 -11.05
N SER A 371 18.69 -9.84 -11.03
CA SER A 371 19.12 -8.81 -11.97
C SER A 371 20.51 -8.25 -11.63
N ASP A 372 21.18 -7.66 -12.62
CA ASP A 372 22.41 -6.88 -12.44
C ASP A 372 22.10 -5.38 -12.42
N VAL A 373 21.05 -4.94 -13.11
CA VAL A 373 20.60 -3.53 -13.15
C VAL A 373 19.08 -3.53 -13.10
N PHE A 374 18.52 -2.64 -12.30
CA PHE A 374 17.09 -2.41 -12.22
C PHE A 374 16.72 -1.02 -12.75
N VAL A 375 15.77 -0.96 -13.66
CA VAL A 375 15.21 0.29 -14.19
C VAL A 375 13.78 0.43 -13.75
N ALA A 376 13.44 1.56 -13.15
CA ALA A 376 12.08 1.87 -12.75
C ALA A 376 11.83 3.38 -12.88
N ALA A 377 10.55 3.77 -12.92
CA ALA A 377 10.16 5.14 -12.65
C ALA A 377 9.76 5.24 -11.15
N TYR A 378 8.52 5.60 -10.93
CA TYR A 378 7.88 5.73 -9.62
C TYR A 378 7.53 4.38 -9.07
N SER A 379 8.36 3.75 -8.26
CA SER A 379 8.03 2.43 -7.74
C SER A 379 8.63 2.16 -6.37
N SER A 380 7.80 1.72 -5.44
CA SER A 380 8.26 1.16 -4.16
C SER A 380 9.11 -0.12 -4.32
N THR A 381 9.17 -0.71 -5.52
CA THR A 381 10.03 -1.86 -5.80
C THR A 381 11.52 -1.51 -5.78
N VAL A 382 11.86 -0.23 -5.91
CA VAL A 382 13.23 0.29 -5.74
C VAL A 382 13.80 -0.07 -4.36
N THR A 383 12.99 -0.10 -3.30
CA THR A 383 13.45 -0.51 -1.97
C THR A 383 13.95 -1.97 -1.93
N LEU A 384 13.36 -2.86 -2.75
CA LEU A 384 13.86 -4.22 -2.88
C LEU A 384 15.20 -4.27 -3.63
N ALA A 385 15.38 -3.45 -4.66
CA ALA A 385 16.66 -3.36 -5.36
C ALA A 385 17.77 -2.84 -4.42
N ILE A 386 17.47 -1.86 -3.56
CA ILE A 386 18.40 -1.43 -2.50
C ILE A 386 18.74 -2.61 -1.59
N ALA A 387 17.72 -3.35 -1.12
CA ALA A 387 17.90 -4.50 -0.24
C ALA A 387 18.75 -5.60 -0.84
N ALA A 388 18.63 -5.84 -2.14
CA ALA A 388 19.38 -6.84 -2.89
C ALA A 388 20.70 -6.30 -3.47
N HIS A 389 21.10 -5.08 -3.13
CA HIS A 389 22.31 -4.39 -3.61
C HIS A 389 22.38 -4.24 -5.13
N ILE A 390 21.24 -4.08 -5.80
CA ILE A 390 21.16 -3.94 -7.25
C ILE A 390 21.20 -2.47 -7.64
N PRO A 391 22.12 -2.01 -8.48
CA PRO A 391 22.12 -0.67 -9.04
C PRO A 391 20.82 -0.32 -9.73
N VAL A 392 20.31 0.90 -9.48
CA VAL A 392 19.01 1.35 -10.00
C VAL A 392 19.16 2.60 -10.86
N ILE A 393 18.47 2.61 -11.98
CA ILE A 393 18.18 3.85 -12.72
C ILE A 393 16.70 4.17 -12.51
N VAL A 394 16.44 5.33 -11.93
CA VAL A 394 15.09 5.89 -11.82
C VAL A 394 14.89 6.85 -12.98
N VAL A 395 13.91 6.56 -13.84
CA VAL A 395 13.54 7.39 -15.01
C VAL A 395 12.51 8.42 -14.56
N ASP A 396 12.88 9.70 -14.62
CA ASP A 396 12.01 10.83 -14.27
C ASP A 396 12.04 11.91 -15.36
N PHE A 397 11.72 11.54 -16.60
CA PHE A 397 11.74 12.46 -17.75
C PHE A 397 10.71 13.58 -17.68
N HIS A 398 9.74 13.45 -16.76
CA HIS A 398 8.66 14.44 -16.58
C HIS A 398 8.82 15.30 -15.34
N ASN A 399 9.95 15.18 -14.62
CA ASN A 399 10.28 15.95 -13.41
C ASN A 399 9.14 15.89 -12.36
N PHE A 400 8.73 14.68 -12.04
CA PHE A 400 7.76 14.46 -10.95
C PHE A 400 8.38 14.72 -9.57
N ASP A 401 9.69 15.00 -9.51
CA ASP A 401 10.48 15.37 -8.32
C ASP A 401 10.28 14.46 -7.11
N TYR A 402 10.48 13.16 -7.34
CA TYR A 402 10.40 12.20 -6.26
C TYR A 402 11.75 12.09 -5.55
N ASP A 403 11.91 12.84 -4.50
CA ASP A 403 13.14 12.96 -3.72
C ASP A 403 13.43 11.77 -2.79
N PHE A 404 12.57 10.76 -2.79
CA PHE A 404 12.65 9.61 -1.88
C PHE A 404 14.00 8.90 -1.87
N PHE A 405 14.72 8.90 -2.97
CA PHE A 405 15.95 8.14 -3.15
C PHE A 405 17.18 9.00 -3.45
N ASN A 406 17.08 10.33 -3.34
CA ASN A 406 18.16 11.25 -3.70
C ASN A 406 19.46 11.00 -2.92
N ASP A 407 19.38 10.53 -1.68
CA ASP A 407 20.53 10.27 -0.80
C ASP A 407 21.09 8.85 -0.93
N VAL A 408 20.50 7.99 -1.76
CA VAL A 408 20.94 6.59 -1.90
C VAL A 408 21.99 6.48 -2.98
N LYS A 409 23.26 6.33 -2.57
CA LYS A 409 24.39 6.10 -3.48
C LYS A 409 24.28 4.71 -4.11
N GLY A 410 23.89 4.61 -5.34
CA GLY A 410 23.59 3.36 -6.06
C GLY A 410 22.28 3.48 -6.82
N ILE A 411 21.60 4.63 -6.63
CA ILE A 411 20.45 5.03 -7.45
C ILE A 411 20.84 6.25 -8.26
N ILE A 412 20.59 6.19 -9.56
CA ILE A 412 20.81 7.31 -10.47
C ILE A 412 19.44 7.76 -10.98
N ILE A 413 19.06 8.99 -10.65
CA ILE A 413 17.83 9.60 -11.17
C ILE A 413 18.15 10.30 -12.48
N VAL A 414 17.49 9.89 -13.55
CA VAL A 414 17.73 10.42 -14.90
C VAL A 414 16.51 11.16 -15.39
N ARG A 415 16.69 12.47 -15.68
CA ARG A 415 15.63 13.37 -16.15
C ARG A 415 15.70 13.71 -17.64
N GLN A 416 16.71 13.21 -18.35
CA GLN A 416 16.92 13.47 -19.78
C GLN A 416 17.15 12.14 -20.52
N ARG A 417 16.48 11.97 -21.66
CA ARG A 417 16.56 10.74 -22.47
C ARG A 417 17.99 10.43 -22.94
N GLU A 418 18.74 11.45 -23.34
CA GLU A 418 20.13 11.30 -23.79
C GLU A 418 21.05 10.84 -22.66
N LYS A 419 20.81 11.33 -21.45
CA LYS A 419 21.53 10.89 -20.25
C LYS A 419 21.15 9.48 -19.83
N PHE A 420 19.91 9.04 -20.09
CA PHE A 420 19.51 7.67 -19.79
C PHE A 420 20.36 6.66 -20.57
N VAL A 421 20.49 6.86 -21.89
CA VAL A 421 21.29 5.98 -22.75
C VAL A 421 22.75 5.94 -22.30
N SER A 422 23.37 7.10 -22.08
CA SER A 422 24.78 7.17 -21.68
C SER A 422 25.02 6.59 -20.28
N THR A 423 24.11 6.83 -19.31
CA THR A 423 24.19 6.26 -17.96
C THR A 423 24.08 4.75 -18.00
N LEU A 424 23.13 4.22 -18.76
CA LEU A 424 22.91 2.79 -18.89
C LEU A 424 24.13 2.09 -19.50
N GLN A 425 24.69 2.66 -20.58
CA GLN A 425 25.92 2.17 -21.18
C GLN A 425 27.12 2.22 -20.23
N HIS A 426 27.25 3.28 -19.42
CA HIS A 426 28.30 3.40 -18.44
C HIS A 426 28.21 2.30 -17.36
N ILE A 427 27.02 2.08 -16.79
CA ILE A 427 26.80 1.00 -15.79
C ILE A 427 27.12 -0.38 -16.38
N LEU A 428 26.75 -0.63 -17.63
CA LEU A 428 26.94 -1.92 -18.26
C LEU A 428 28.39 -2.22 -18.66
N LYS A 429 29.17 -1.19 -19.05
CA LYS A 429 30.52 -1.31 -19.59
C LYS A 429 31.63 -1.04 -18.59
N ASP A 430 31.43 -0.15 -17.62
CA ASP A 430 32.43 0.22 -16.62
C ASP A 430 32.22 -0.57 -15.32
N GLN A 431 33.06 -1.57 -15.11
CA GLN A 431 32.97 -2.44 -13.93
C GLN A 431 33.29 -1.70 -12.63
N ALA A 432 34.17 -0.69 -12.64
CA ALA A 432 34.51 0.08 -11.45
C ALA A 432 33.35 0.95 -11.03
N PHE A 433 32.71 1.60 -12.00
CA PHE A 433 31.49 2.39 -11.75
C PHE A 433 30.32 1.53 -11.28
N TYR A 434 30.11 0.37 -11.91
CA TYR A 434 29.10 -0.60 -11.46
C TYR A 434 29.32 -0.99 -9.99
N GLN A 435 30.57 -1.33 -9.61
CA GLN A 435 30.89 -1.73 -8.23
C GLN A 435 30.66 -0.59 -7.23
N GLN A 436 30.96 0.66 -7.60
CA GLN A 436 30.64 1.82 -6.75
C GLN A 436 29.13 1.93 -6.45
N LEU A 437 28.29 1.63 -7.44
CA LEU A 437 26.83 1.63 -7.26
C LEU A 437 26.37 0.48 -6.36
N VAL A 438 26.92 -0.74 -6.56
CA VAL A 438 26.65 -1.90 -5.69
C VAL A 438 27.05 -1.60 -4.25
N ASP A 439 28.22 -1.05 -4.02
CA ASP A 439 28.72 -0.66 -2.68
C ASP A 439 27.86 0.46 -2.09
N GLY A 440 27.36 1.36 -2.92
CA GLY A 440 26.40 2.40 -2.53
C GLY A 440 25.09 1.81 -2.02
N GLN A 441 24.54 0.83 -2.74
CA GLN A 441 23.34 0.10 -2.32
C GLN A 441 23.58 -0.71 -1.03
N ALA A 442 24.68 -1.42 -0.93
CA ALA A 442 25.02 -2.23 0.25
C ALA A 442 25.08 -1.37 1.53
N ARG A 443 25.63 -0.15 1.45
CA ARG A 443 25.63 0.78 2.59
C ARG A 443 24.23 1.27 2.96
N ALA A 444 23.36 1.50 1.99
CA ALA A 444 22.01 1.96 2.20
C ALA A 444 21.08 0.83 2.70
N ALA A 445 21.33 -0.41 2.29
CA ALA A 445 20.43 -1.54 2.50
C ALA A 445 20.04 -1.74 3.97
N GLN A 446 20.98 -1.61 4.91
CA GLN A 446 20.71 -1.82 6.35
C GLN A 446 19.70 -0.81 6.90
N PHE A 447 19.70 0.42 6.35
CA PHE A 447 18.74 1.45 6.75
C PHE A 447 17.39 1.32 6.03
N TRP A 448 17.42 0.96 4.73
CA TRP A 448 16.25 0.90 3.85
C TRP A 448 15.47 -0.41 3.91
N ALA A 449 16.09 -1.50 4.35
CA ALA A 449 15.44 -2.80 4.39
C ALA A 449 16.00 -3.71 5.50
N ARG A 450 15.16 -4.62 5.98
CA ARG A 450 15.58 -5.77 6.75
C ARG A 450 15.43 -7.03 5.90
N PHE A 451 16.49 -7.39 5.18
CA PHE A 451 16.48 -8.38 4.10
C PHE A 451 17.17 -9.69 4.52
N ASP A 452 16.71 -10.30 5.59
CA ASP A 452 17.31 -11.51 6.19
C ASP A 452 16.44 -12.77 6.05
N GLY A 453 15.31 -12.69 5.32
CA GLY A 453 14.42 -13.83 5.08
C GLY A 453 13.60 -14.25 6.31
N LYS A 454 13.47 -13.40 7.34
CA LYS A 454 12.81 -13.71 8.61
C LYS A 454 11.70 -12.73 8.99
N ALA A 455 11.23 -11.92 8.07
CA ALA A 455 10.19 -10.92 8.36
C ALA A 455 8.87 -11.59 8.76
N THR A 456 8.46 -12.62 8.02
CA THR A 456 7.24 -13.38 8.33
C THR A 456 7.31 -14.01 9.71
N GLN A 457 8.45 -14.63 10.08
CA GLN A 457 8.61 -15.22 11.41
C GLN A 457 8.49 -14.17 12.52
N ARG A 458 9.14 -13.01 12.37
CA ARG A 458 9.04 -11.92 13.36
C ARG A 458 7.62 -11.39 13.51
N ILE A 459 6.85 -11.34 12.43
CA ILE A 459 5.44 -10.95 12.48
C ILE A 459 4.60 -12.01 13.21
N LEU A 460 4.86 -13.31 12.99
CA LEU A 460 4.19 -14.37 13.72
C LEU A 460 4.51 -14.31 15.22
N ASP A 461 5.77 -14.10 15.58
CA ASP A 461 6.19 -13.98 16.98
C ASP A 461 5.52 -12.75 17.63
N LEU A 462 5.52 -11.62 16.93
CA LEU A 462 4.84 -10.41 17.40
C LEU A 462 3.33 -10.59 17.59
N ILE A 463 2.65 -11.33 16.71
CA ILE A 463 1.24 -11.70 16.89
C ILE A 463 1.08 -12.56 18.15
N GLY A 464 1.99 -13.53 18.38
CA GLY A 464 1.98 -14.37 19.59
C GLY A 464 2.10 -13.56 20.88
N ASP A 465 3.07 -12.63 20.92
CA ASP A 465 3.29 -11.74 22.07
C ASP A 465 2.07 -10.83 22.32
N LEU A 466 1.52 -10.28 21.25
CA LEU A 466 0.32 -9.43 21.33
C LEU A 466 -0.89 -10.21 21.83
N VAL A 467 -1.12 -11.43 21.35
CA VAL A 467 -2.21 -12.30 21.81
C VAL A 467 -2.05 -12.60 23.30
N THR A 468 -0.85 -12.96 23.75
CA THR A 468 -0.54 -13.23 25.17
C THR A 468 -0.84 -12.00 26.04
N ARG A 469 -0.34 -10.83 25.64
CA ARG A 469 -0.62 -9.57 26.31
C ARG A 469 -2.11 -9.23 26.34
N GLY A 470 -2.82 -9.48 25.23
CA GLY A 470 -4.26 -9.29 25.15
C GLY A 470 -5.03 -10.20 26.11
N GLU A 471 -4.60 -11.45 26.27
CA GLU A 471 -5.19 -12.40 27.22
C GLU A 471 -5.01 -11.94 28.67
N GLU A 472 -3.85 -11.44 29.03
CA GLU A 472 -3.58 -10.85 30.35
C GLU A 472 -4.49 -9.67 30.63
N ILE A 473 -4.63 -8.74 29.68
CA ILE A 473 -5.52 -7.58 29.82
C ILE A 473 -6.97 -8.00 29.95
N ARG A 474 -7.43 -9.04 29.23
CA ARG A 474 -8.80 -9.55 29.32
C ARG A 474 -9.16 -10.12 30.68
N LYS A 475 -8.18 -10.63 31.44
CA LYS A 475 -8.40 -11.14 32.82
C LYS A 475 -8.70 -10.00 33.80
N LEU A 476 -8.33 -8.77 33.48
CA LEU A 476 -8.54 -7.60 34.35
C LEU A 476 -10.02 -7.14 34.34
N PRO A 477 -10.49 -6.46 35.40
CA PRO A 477 -11.78 -5.79 35.40
C PRO A 477 -11.89 -4.76 34.25
N PRO A 478 -13.06 -4.52 33.64
CA PRO A 478 -13.23 -3.62 32.52
C PRO A 478 -12.67 -2.18 32.73
N ARG A 479 -12.71 -1.67 33.97
CA ARG A 479 -12.17 -0.34 34.30
C ARG A 479 -10.64 -0.30 34.23
N GLU A 480 -9.97 -1.37 34.61
CA GLU A 480 -8.52 -1.49 34.66
C GLU A 480 -7.93 -1.80 33.26
N ARG A 481 -8.68 -2.49 32.40
CA ARG A 481 -8.24 -2.84 31.03
C ARG A 481 -7.72 -1.61 30.29
N ARG A 482 -8.45 -0.50 30.36
CA ARG A 482 -8.12 0.71 29.62
C ARG A 482 -6.78 1.31 30.04
N THR A 483 -6.40 1.20 31.31
CA THR A 483 -5.11 1.72 31.82
C THR A 483 -3.91 0.89 31.37
N GLN A 484 -4.14 -0.37 31.02
CA GLN A 484 -3.11 -1.31 30.52
C GLN A 484 -2.94 -1.28 29.00
N LEU A 485 -3.82 -0.60 28.29
CA LEU A 485 -3.65 -0.39 26.84
C LEU A 485 -2.47 0.53 26.56
N PRO A 486 -1.83 0.42 25.39
CA PRO A 486 -0.86 1.42 24.93
C PRO A 486 -1.44 2.85 25.03
N PRO A 487 -0.63 3.87 25.38
CA PRO A 487 -1.14 5.24 25.59
C PRO A 487 -1.98 5.78 24.43
N TRP A 488 -1.58 5.51 23.19
CA TRP A 488 -2.29 5.93 21.98
C TRP A 488 -3.57 5.13 21.68
N SER A 489 -3.82 4.04 22.40
CA SER A 489 -5.00 3.15 22.24
C SER A 489 -6.07 3.37 23.31
N ARG A 490 -5.86 4.32 24.24
CA ARG A 490 -6.73 4.58 25.41
C ARG A 490 -7.97 5.42 25.11
#